data_7f3789de9ca9c1e2d4d39ac9a2fed5ae
#
_entry.id   7f3789de9ca9c1e2d4d39ac9a2fed5ae
#
_cell.length_a   1.000
_cell.length_b   1.000
_cell.length_c   1.000
_cell.angle_alpha   90.00
_cell.angle_beta   90.00
_cell.angle_gamma   90.00
#
_symmetry.space_group_name_H-M   'P 1'
#
loop_
_entity.id
_entity.type
_entity.pdbx_description
1 polymer ?
#
loop_
_entity_poly.entity_id
_entity_poly.type
_entity_poly.pdbx_seq_one_letter_code
_entity_poly.pdbx_strand_id
1 'polypeptide(L)'
;VSRSLNIDKLKILRNEISDFKELIQEVYEYIKKPLFLILDDFYFIKRSDQPFLIDYFHKLCKNTEMYFKVATIKHRSSFYLKSESYIGIELTQDAQSIDLDYNLERLDSLIDFMKSLIVHIKNKVNAKIEIDTLFTDNAFKFLCLASGGVPRDFLALFLKIGNKIREGTESITKPLVIEISMQNLPNKMDSFKTDTDKEGEILGHYLNYIKNEIIELKRSNAFLVSNSDIAQHTQINQALKELVDLRLLHISNANISSAPSDGKRYSAYLIDIGLYPNARPRDFRQVEPGEKDTEGREDKM
;
A
#
# COMPACT_ATOMS: atom_id res chain seq x y z
N VAL A 1 33.22 -16.29 0.37
CA VAL A 1 33.38 -15.92 1.79
C VAL A 1 32.03 -15.55 2.41
N SER A 2 31.16 -14.76 1.74
CA SER A 2 29.86 -14.34 2.30
C SER A 2 28.83 -15.46 2.47
N ARG A 3 28.86 -16.53 1.65
CA ARG A 3 27.95 -17.67 1.75
C ARG A 3 28.23 -18.58 2.97
N SER A 4 29.52 -18.79 3.33
CA SER A 4 29.88 -19.61 4.48
C SER A 4 29.47 -18.96 5.82
N LEU A 5 29.62 -17.64 5.94
CA LEU A 5 29.22 -16.89 7.13
C LEU A 5 27.70 -16.94 7.42
N ASN A 6 26.85 -16.95 6.37
CA ASN A 6 25.41 -17.05 6.56
C ASN A 6 24.94 -18.44 6.99
N ILE A 7 25.59 -19.50 6.49
CA ILE A 7 25.27 -20.88 6.88
C ILE A 7 25.62 -21.12 8.36
N ASP A 8 26.76 -20.59 8.82
CA ASP A 8 27.18 -20.73 10.21
C ASP A 8 26.25 -20.00 11.19
N LYS A 9 25.78 -18.79 10.83
CA LYS A 9 24.84 -18.03 11.68
C LYS A 9 23.49 -18.74 11.83
N LEU A 10 22.92 -19.24 10.74
CA LEU A 10 21.67 -20.01 10.80
C LEU A 10 21.81 -21.30 11.60
N LYS A 11 22.96 -21.96 11.53
CA LYS A 11 23.25 -23.17 12.31
C LYS A 11 23.35 -22.85 13.81
N ILE A 12 24.03 -21.76 14.18
CA ILE A 12 24.09 -21.27 15.56
C ILE A 12 22.67 -21.01 16.09
N LEU A 13 21.90 -20.20 15.38
CA LEU A 13 20.52 -19.88 15.77
C LEU A 13 19.65 -21.13 15.97
N ARG A 14 19.78 -22.14 15.09
CA ARG A 14 19.02 -23.40 15.23
C ARG A 14 19.42 -24.22 16.45
N ASN A 15 20.69 -24.22 16.79
CA ASN A 15 21.19 -24.96 17.96
C ASN A 15 20.73 -24.34 19.30
N GLU A 16 20.51 -23.03 19.32
CA GLU A 16 20.13 -22.29 20.54
C GLU A 16 18.60 -22.18 20.73
N ILE A 17 17.78 -22.76 19.84
CA ILE A 17 16.31 -22.69 19.97
C ILE A 17 15.83 -23.24 21.31
N SER A 18 16.43 -24.33 21.80
CA SER A 18 16.02 -24.94 23.06
C SER A 18 16.30 -24.02 24.25
N ASP A 19 17.47 -23.41 24.28
CA ASP A 19 17.87 -22.49 25.36
C ASP A 19 16.98 -21.23 25.35
N PHE A 20 16.68 -20.71 24.19
CA PHE A 20 15.72 -19.59 24.07
C PHE A 20 14.30 -19.96 24.53
N LYS A 21 13.84 -21.19 24.26
CA LYS A 21 12.53 -21.66 24.74
C LYS A 21 12.48 -21.76 26.27
N GLU A 22 13.54 -22.27 26.89
CA GLU A 22 13.66 -22.31 28.35
C GLU A 22 13.59 -20.89 28.94
N LEU A 23 14.36 -19.97 28.38
CA LEU A 23 14.32 -18.56 28.78
C LEU A 23 12.93 -17.92 28.62
N ILE A 24 12.26 -18.17 27.51
CA ILE A 24 10.88 -17.69 27.28
C ILE A 24 9.94 -18.25 28.34
N GLN A 25 10.09 -19.52 28.71
CA GLN A 25 9.28 -20.15 29.75
C GLN A 25 9.55 -19.54 31.13
N GLU A 26 10.80 -19.29 31.48
CA GLU A 26 11.19 -18.61 32.72
C GLU A 26 10.56 -17.21 32.80
N VAL A 27 10.64 -16.43 31.71
CA VAL A 27 10.03 -15.10 31.65
C VAL A 27 8.51 -15.19 31.80
N TYR A 28 7.86 -16.14 31.12
CA TYR A 28 6.43 -16.37 31.26
C TYR A 28 6.05 -16.74 32.70
N GLU A 29 6.80 -17.63 33.36
CA GLU A 29 6.55 -18.02 34.74
C GLU A 29 6.64 -16.84 35.73
N TYR A 30 7.50 -15.85 35.40
CA TYR A 30 7.61 -14.63 36.21
C TYR A 30 6.49 -13.62 35.93
N ILE A 31 6.17 -13.36 34.65
CA ILE A 31 5.21 -12.33 34.26
C ILE A 31 3.77 -12.85 34.28
N LYS A 32 3.55 -14.14 34.07
CA LYS A 32 2.21 -14.80 33.92
C LYS A 32 1.36 -14.17 32.81
N LYS A 33 1.97 -13.65 31.75
CA LYS A 33 1.31 -13.09 30.58
C LYS A 33 2.03 -13.55 29.32
N PRO A 34 1.30 -13.77 28.21
CA PRO A 34 1.91 -14.15 26.96
C PRO A 34 2.84 -13.05 26.43
N LEU A 35 3.92 -13.47 25.80
CA LEU A 35 4.89 -12.59 25.16
C LEU A 35 4.51 -12.39 23.69
N PHE A 36 4.68 -11.17 23.18
CA PHE A 36 4.46 -10.85 21.77
C PHE A 36 5.75 -10.29 21.17
N LEU A 37 6.29 -10.99 20.19
CA LEU A 37 7.36 -10.50 19.34
C LEU A 37 6.75 -9.82 18.12
N ILE A 38 7.06 -8.56 17.89
CA ILE A 38 6.58 -7.79 16.74
C ILE A 38 7.75 -7.58 15.79
N LEU A 39 7.64 -8.15 14.58
CA LEU A 39 8.59 -7.98 13.50
C LEU A 39 8.00 -6.93 12.55
N ASP A 40 8.52 -5.71 12.64
CA ASP A 40 8.09 -4.60 11.80
C ASP A 40 8.97 -4.49 10.55
N ASP A 41 8.40 -3.92 9.49
CA ASP A 41 9.10 -3.69 8.22
C ASP A 41 9.80 -4.94 7.65
N PHE A 42 9.18 -6.10 7.81
CA PHE A 42 9.77 -7.40 7.45
C PHE A 42 10.21 -7.48 5.99
N TYR A 43 9.59 -6.72 5.10
CA TYR A 43 9.92 -6.67 3.67
C TYR A 43 11.31 -6.08 3.36
N PHE A 44 11.98 -5.41 4.30
CA PHE A 44 13.37 -4.97 4.13
C PHE A 44 14.37 -6.12 4.15
N ILE A 45 13.97 -7.26 4.70
CA ILE A 45 14.80 -8.46 4.66
C ILE A 45 14.80 -9.00 3.24
N LYS A 46 15.96 -9.40 2.74
CA LYS A 46 16.08 -9.99 1.41
C LYS A 46 15.08 -11.14 1.24
N ARG A 47 14.28 -11.07 0.19
CA ARG A 47 13.15 -11.98 -0.07
C ARG A 47 13.51 -13.46 0.00
N SER A 48 14.74 -13.83 -0.45
CA SER A 48 15.25 -15.20 -0.35
C SER A 48 15.49 -15.68 1.08
N ASP A 49 15.67 -14.76 2.02
CA ASP A 49 16.06 -15.07 3.41
C ASP A 49 14.84 -15.05 4.35
N GLN A 50 13.76 -14.38 3.92
CA GLN A 50 12.53 -14.24 4.69
C GLN A 50 11.92 -15.56 5.15
N PRO A 51 11.77 -16.62 4.30
CA PRO A 51 11.20 -17.89 4.73
C PRO A 51 12.02 -18.56 5.85
N PHE A 52 13.35 -18.45 5.81
CA PHE A 52 14.21 -19.03 6.83
C PHE A 52 14.07 -18.35 8.19
N LEU A 53 13.92 -17.02 8.17
CA LEU A 53 13.72 -16.25 9.41
C LEU A 53 12.35 -16.51 10.01
N ILE A 54 11.29 -16.58 9.19
CA ILE A 54 9.95 -16.94 9.64
C ILE A 54 9.90 -18.35 10.22
N ASP A 55 10.55 -19.33 9.57
CA ASP A 55 10.68 -20.71 10.05
C ASP A 55 11.36 -20.75 11.43
N TYR A 56 12.40 -19.95 11.61
CA TYR A 56 13.09 -19.81 12.90
C TYR A 56 12.13 -19.32 14.00
N PHE A 57 11.43 -18.19 13.78
CA PHE A 57 10.50 -17.65 14.75
C PHE A 57 9.30 -18.57 14.99
N HIS A 58 8.80 -19.22 13.97
CA HIS A 58 7.75 -20.22 14.12
C HIS A 58 8.17 -21.38 15.03
N LYS A 59 9.38 -21.91 14.80
CA LYS A 59 9.94 -22.98 15.65
C LYS A 59 10.21 -22.51 17.08
N LEU A 60 10.64 -21.27 17.26
CA LEU A 60 10.88 -20.67 18.56
C LEU A 60 9.58 -20.51 19.35
N CYS A 61 8.52 -20.03 18.72
CA CYS A 61 7.22 -19.80 19.36
C CYS A 61 6.43 -21.10 19.59
N LYS A 62 6.71 -22.15 18.82
CA LYS A 62 5.98 -23.42 18.92
C LYS A 62 6.16 -24.09 20.29
N ASN A 63 5.02 -24.37 20.96
CA ASN A 63 4.98 -24.91 22.33
C ASN A 63 5.57 -23.99 23.40
N THR A 64 5.48 -22.68 23.22
CA THR A 64 5.79 -21.67 24.22
C THR A 64 4.63 -20.69 24.33
N GLU A 65 4.63 -19.85 25.38
CA GLU A 65 3.65 -18.76 25.53
C GLU A 65 4.14 -17.45 24.86
N MET A 66 4.90 -17.60 23.79
CA MET A 66 5.30 -16.50 22.92
C MET A 66 4.63 -16.59 21.58
N TYR A 67 4.14 -15.46 21.10
CA TYR A 67 3.50 -15.30 19.79
C TYR A 67 4.26 -14.25 19.00
N PHE A 68 4.34 -14.41 17.69
CA PHE A 68 4.93 -13.35 16.84
C PHE A 68 3.92 -12.78 15.88
N LYS A 69 4.09 -11.50 15.57
CA LYS A 69 3.30 -10.74 14.60
C LYS A 69 4.25 -10.12 13.60
N VAL A 70 3.93 -10.24 12.33
CA VAL A 70 4.74 -9.72 11.22
C VAL A 70 3.98 -8.61 10.53
N ALA A 71 4.52 -7.39 10.58
CA ALA A 71 4.05 -6.28 9.78
C ALA A 71 4.89 -6.18 8.51
N THR A 72 4.25 -6.23 7.35
CA THR A 72 4.96 -6.31 6.09
C THR A 72 4.08 -5.92 4.89
N ILE A 73 4.70 -5.67 3.75
CA ILE A 73 4.02 -5.45 2.47
C ILE A 73 3.83 -6.80 1.77
N LYS A 74 2.57 -7.14 1.48
CA LYS A 74 2.16 -8.45 0.97
C LYS A 74 2.95 -8.90 -0.27
N HIS A 75 3.14 -8.02 -1.26
CA HIS A 75 3.81 -8.39 -2.52
C HIS A 75 5.33 -8.48 -2.41
N ARG A 76 5.92 -7.84 -1.39
CA ARG A 76 7.36 -7.83 -1.13
C ARG A 76 7.79 -8.92 -0.18
N SER A 77 6.85 -9.76 0.29
CA SER A 77 7.12 -10.76 1.31
C SER A 77 6.92 -12.18 0.80
N SER A 78 7.76 -13.06 1.30
CA SER A 78 7.71 -14.50 1.07
C SER A 78 7.76 -15.21 2.42
N PHE A 79 6.70 -15.96 2.77
CA PHE A 79 6.61 -16.61 4.08
C PHE A 79 6.97 -18.09 4.02
N TYR A 80 7.06 -18.68 2.84
CA TYR A 80 7.46 -20.08 2.67
C TYR A 80 8.27 -20.27 1.40
N LEU A 81 9.11 -21.30 1.43
CA LEU A 81 9.86 -21.80 0.30
C LEU A 81 9.49 -23.28 0.10
N LYS A 82 8.98 -23.61 -1.07
CA LYS A 82 8.73 -25.01 -1.47
C LYS A 82 10.03 -25.57 -2.06
N SER A 83 10.68 -26.44 -1.30
CA SER A 83 11.84 -27.21 -1.75
C SER A 83 11.57 -28.70 -1.45
N GLU A 84 12.58 -29.52 -1.29
CA GLU A 84 12.42 -30.92 -0.83
C GLU A 84 11.74 -31.00 0.55
N SER A 85 11.89 -29.97 1.39
CA SER A 85 11.15 -29.76 2.63
C SER A 85 10.54 -28.37 2.65
N TYR A 86 9.38 -28.20 3.31
CA TYR A 86 8.78 -26.90 3.53
C TYR A 86 9.62 -26.10 4.52
N ILE A 87 9.97 -24.86 4.16
CA ILE A 87 10.67 -23.92 5.03
C ILE A 87 9.81 -22.68 5.15
N GLY A 88 9.50 -22.28 6.38
CA GLY A 88 8.65 -21.12 6.67
C GLY A 88 7.30 -21.51 7.26
N ILE A 89 6.28 -20.69 6.99
CA ILE A 89 4.90 -20.88 7.45
C ILE A 89 3.93 -20.85 6.28
N GLU A 90 2.85 -21.60 6.39
CA GLU A 90 1.73 -21.55 5.46
C GLU A 90 0.62 -20.68 6.03
N LEU A 91 0.30 -19.59 5.30
CA LEU A 91 -0.83 -18.72 5.67
C LEU A 91 -2.12 -19.54 5.64
N THR A 92 -3.01 -19.29 6.58
CA THR A 92 -4.27 -20.01 6.86
C THR A 92 -4.14 -21.26 7.73
N GLN A 93 -2.98 -21.93 7.73
CA GLN A 93 -2.74 -23.09 8.61
C GLN A 93 -1.93 -22.67 9.85
N ASP A 94 -0.79 -22.03 9.63
CA ASP A 94 0.14 -21.66 10.71
C ASP A 94 -0.07 -20.23 11.21
N ALA A 95 -0.63 -19.35 10.37
CA ALA A 95 -0.85 -17.94 10.70
C ALA A 95 -2.08 -17.37 10.00
N GLN A 96 -2.68 -16.36 10.65
CA GLN A 96 -3.78 -15.58 10.08
C GLN A 96 -3.25 -14.29 9.47
N SER A 97 -3.66 -13.99 8.25
CA SER A 97 -3.43 -12.70 7.60
C SER A 97 -4.49 -11.70 8.04
N ILE A 98 -4.06 -10.53 8.47
CA ILE A 98 -4.92 -9.37 8.76
C ILE A 98 -4.54 -8.29 7.76
N ASP A 99 -5.46 -7.95 6.89
CA ASP A 99 -5.28 -6.85 5.95
C ASP A 99 -5.63 -5.53 6.66
N LEU A 100 -4.66 -4.63 6.74
CA LEU A 100 -4.82 -3.31 7.37
C LEU A 100 -4.98 -2.20 6.34
N ASP A 101 -4.94 -2.53 5.04
CA ASP A 101 -4.99 -1.52 3.99
C ASP A 101 -6.42 -1.03 3.77
N TYR A 102 -6.57 0.28 3.82
CA TYR A 102 -7.71 0.96 3.24
C TYR A 102 -7.37 1.25 1.77
N ASN A 103 -8.13 0.67 0.86
CA ASN A 103 -7.93 0.85 -0.58
C ASN A 103 -9.09 1.61 -1.22
N LEU A 104 -8.94 1.97 -2.49
CA LEU A 104 -9.96 2.71 -3.22
C LEU A 104 -11.18 1.87 -3.62
N GLU A 105 -11.14 0.55 -3.47
CA GLU A 105 -12.29 -0.34 -3.71
C GLU A 105 -13.46 -0.08 -2.73
N ARG A 106 -13.13 0.44 -1.54
CA ARG A 106 -14.11 0.82 -0.51
C ARG A 106 -13.97 2.29 -0.16
N LEU A 107 -14.13 3.14 -1.16
CA LEU A 107 -13.87 4.57 -1.03
C LEU A 107 -14.68 5.24 0.08
N ASP A 108 -15.95 4.87 0.27
CA ASP A 108 -16.79 5.45 1.33
C ASP A 108 -16.21 5.12 2.72
N SER A 109 -15.82 3.86 2.96
CA SER A 109 -15.19 3.45 4.21
C SER A 109 -13.85 4.15 4.43
N LEU A 110 -13.09 4.39 3.36
CA LEU A 110 -11.85 5.15 3.41
C LEU A 110 -12.10 6.60 3.79
N ILE A 111 -13.10 7.26 3.19
CA ILE A 111 -13.47 8.64 3.48
C ILE A 111 -13.88 8.77 4.96
N ASP A 112 -14.71 7.87 5.46
CA ASP A 112 -15.15 7.85 6.85
C ASP A 112 -13.98 7.64 7.82
N PHE A 113 -13.06 6.75 7.48
CA PHE A 113 -11.85 6.53 8.26
C PHE A 113 -10.97 7.79 8.30
N MET A 114 -10.71 8.43 7.16
CA MET A 114 -9.89 9.65 7.10
C MET A 114 -10.55 10.83 7.84
N LYS A 115 -11.88 10.95 7.77
CA LYS A 115 -12.65 11.93 8.58
C LYS A 115 -12.46 11.65 10.07
N SER A 116 -12.63 10.39 10.48
CA SER A 116 -12.45 9.98 11.89
C SER A 116 -11.05 10.27 12.40
N LEU A 117 -10.02 10.06 11.56
CA LEU A 117 -8.63 10.35 11.88
C LEU A 117 -8.43 11.84 12.19
N ILE A 118 -8.94 12.74 11.33
CA ILE A 118 -8.83 14.19 11.55
C ILE A 118 -9.64 14.62 12.77
N VAL A 119 -10.86 14.09 12.96
CA VAL A 119 -11.69 14.38 14.15
C VAL A 119 -10.95 13.97 15.43
N HIS A 120 -10.29 12.81 15.42
CA HIS A 120 -9.51 12.36 16.57
C HIS A 120 -8.33 13.30 16.88
N ILE A 121 -7.59 13.73 15.86
CA ILE A 121 -6.50 14.71 16.00
C ILE A 121 -7.05 16.05 16.51
N LYS A 122 -8.12 16.57 15.88
CA LYS A 122 -8.81 17.80 16.28
C LYS A 122 -9.13 17.80 17.76
N ASN A 123 -9.73 16.71 18.26
CA ASN A 123 -10.13 16.56 19.66
C ASN A 123 -8.91 16.52 20.60
N LYS A 124 -7.84 15.82 20.21
CA LYS A 124 -6.61 15.76 21.02
C LYS A 124 -5.93 17.11 21.19
N VAL A 125 -5.98 17.97 20.17
CA VAL A 125 -5.34 19.31 20.21
C VAL A 125 -6.33 20.41 20.57
N ASN A 126 -7.58 20.08 20.91
CA ASN A 126 -8.67 21.02 21.22
C ASN A 126 -8.87 22.09 20.12
N ALA A 127 -8.69 21.72 18.85
CA ALA A 127 -8.88 22.66 17.75
C ALA A 127 -10.37 22.95 17.51
N LYS A 128 -10.71 24.24 17.35
CA LYS A 128 -12.08 24.71 17.06
C LYS A 128 -12.31 24.88 15.55
N ILE A 129 -12.10 23.81 14.79
CA ILE A 129 -12.25 23.83 13.32
C ILE A 129 -13.35 22.85 12.93
N GLU A 130 -14.29 23.29 12.10
CA GLU A 130 -15.27 22.40 11.49
C GLU A 130 -14.73 21.91 10.14
N ILE A 131 -14.48 20.59 10.02
CA ILE A 131 -13.81 20.02 8.86
C ILE A 131 -14.68 20.17 7.60
N ASP A 132 -15.97 19.97 7.74
CA ASP A 132 -16.91 20.02 6.60
C ASP A 132 -17.04 21.44 6.01
N THR A 133 -16.70 22.49 6.76
CA THR A 133 -16.70 23.88 6.26
C THR A 133 -15.39 24.26 5.55
N LEU A 134 -14.32 23.50 5.74
CA LEU A 134 -13.02 23.77 5.11
C LEU A 134 -12.98 23.34 3.64
N PHE A 135 -13.73 22.30 3.31
CA PHE A 135 -13.69 21.65 1.99
C PHE A 135 -14.91 22.05 1.16
N THR A 136 -14.68 22.52 -0.06
CA THR A 136 -15.75 22.71 -1.03
C THR A 136 -15.99 21.46 -1.84
N ASP A 137 -17.24 21.19 -2.20
CA ASP A 137 -17.64 20.07 -3.05
C ASP A 137 -16.95 18.74 -2.63
N ASN A 138 -16.44 18.02 -3.60
CA ASN A 138 -15.75 16.74 -3.39
C ASN A 138 -14.26 16.86 -3.02
N ALA A 139 -13.77 18.03 -2.57
CA ALA A 139 -12.35 18.24 -2.31
C ALA A 139 -11.78 17.28 -1.25
N PHE A 140 -12.55 16.94 -0.22
CA PHE A 140 -12.15 15.94 0.77
C PHE A 140 -12.00 14.53 0.17
N LYS A 141 -12.97 14.11 -0.68
CA LYS A 141 -12.89 12.87 -1.45
C LYS A 141 -11.61 12.85 -2.30
N PHE A 142 -11.29 13.98 -2.95
CA PHE A 142 -10.06 14.12 -3.74
C PHE A 142 -8.79 14.01 -2.91
N LEU A 143 -8.79 14.53 -1.70
CA LEU A 143 -7.66 14.35 -0.78
C LEU A 143 -7.47 12.89 -0.38
N CYS A 144 -8.57 12.16 -0.14
CA CYS A 144 -8.52 10.72 0.10
C CYS A 144 -7.97 9.95 -1.11
N LEU A 145 -8.41 10.30 -2.33
CA LEU A 145 -7.90 9.72 -3.57
C LEU A 145 -6.40 10.01 -3.77
N ALA A 146 -5.97 11.24 -3.52
CA ALA A 146 -4.59 11.67 -3.67
C ALA A 146 -3.62 10.97 -2.68
N SER A 147 -4.15 10.54 -1.54
CA SER A 147 -3.39 9.75 -0.57
C SER A 147 -3.30 8.26 -0.92
N GLY A 148 -4.09 7.80 -1.91
CA GLY A 148 -4.19 6.38 -2.26
C GLY A 148 -4.65 5.49 -1.10
N GLY A 149 -5.36 6.05 -0.12
CA GLY A 149 -5.80 5.33 1.09
C GLY A 149 -4.75 5.25 2.20
N VAL A 150 -3.58 5.84 2.03
CA VAL A 150 -2.49 5.79 3.02
C VAL A 150 -2.60 6.94 4.01
N PRO A 151 -2.84 6.69 5.33
CA PRO A 151 -3.04 7.74 6.33
C PRO A 151 -1.85 8.71 6.46
N ARG A 152 -0.62 8.21 6.34
CA ARG A 152 0.59 9.06 6.38
C ARG A 152 0.59 10.09 5.26
N ASP A 153 0.26 9.68 4.04
CA ASP A 153 0.24 10.55 2.87
C ASP A 153 -0.92 11.53 2.95
N PHE A 154 -2.08 11.06 3.42
CA PHE A 154 -3.23 11.92 3.69
C PHE A 154 -2.87 13.05 4.66
N LEU A 155 -2.26 12.72 5.79
CA LEU A 155 -1.83 13.73 6.78
C LEU A 155 -0.76 14.67 6.22
N ALA A 156 0.18 14.16 5.43
CA ALA A 156 1.21 14.99 4.81
C ALA A 156 0.62 16.00 3.81
N LEU A 157 -0.34 15.58 2.98
CA LEU A 157 -1.07 16.46 2.08
C LEU A 157 -1.95 17.44 2.87
N PHE A 158 -2.65 16.98 3.90
CA PHE A 158 -3.48 17.82 4.75
C PHE A 158 -2.67 18.93 5.46
N LEU A 159 -1.46 18.62 5.93
CA LEU A 159 -0.55 19.63 6.50
C LEU A 159 -0.12 20.67 5.48
N LYS A 160 0.17 20.28 4.23
CA LYS A 160 0.49 21.21 3.14
C LYS A 160 -0.70 22.12 2.82
N ILE A 161 -1.91 21.58 2.81
CA ILE A 161 -3.15 22.33 2.67
C ILE A 161 -3.31 23.34 3.82
N GLY A 162 -3.05 22.92 5.07
CA GLY A 162 -3.10 23.81 6.23
C GLY A 162 -2.11 24.99 6.12
N ASN A 163 -0.97 24.82 5.46
CA ASN A 163 -0.06 25.92 5.15
C ASN A 163 -0.68 26.91 4.15
N LYS A 164 -1.36 26.42 3.11
CA LYS A 164 -2.06 27.26 2.15
C LYS A 164 -3.19 28.09 2.78
N ILE A 165 -3.92 27.51 3.72
CA ILE A 165 -4.94 28.23 4.50
C ILE A 165 -4.29 29.37 5.30
N ARG A 166 -3.13 29.13 5.94
CA ARG A 166 -2.38 30.18 6.66
C ARG A 166 -1.87 31.29 5.74
N GLU A 167 -1.60 30.99 4.48
CA GLU A 167 -1.22 31.94 3.44
C GLU A 167 -2.41 32.75 2.88
N GLY A 168 -3.65 32.54 3.38
CA GLY A 168 -4.84 33.30 3.02
C GLY A 168 -5.82 32.58 2.10
N THR A 169 -5.66 31.26 1.87
CA THR A 169 -6.67 30.48 1.14
C THR A 169 -7.89 30.28 2.04
N GLU A 170 -9.07 30.72 1.57
CA GLU A 170 -10.31 30.69 2.38
C GLU A 170 -10.93 29.28 2.45
N SER A 171 -10.79 28.48 1.37
CA SER A 171 -11.41 27.15 1.27
C SER A 171 -10.56 26.19 0.46
N ILE A 172 -10.69 24.91 0.76
CA ILE A 172 -9.98 23.81 0.08
C ILE A 172 -10.84 23.35 -1.09
N THR A 173 -10.34 23.56 -2.30
CA THR A 173 -11.02 23.16 -3.54
C THR A 173 -10.35 21.94 -4.17
N LYS A 174 -11.07 21.21 -5.03
CA LYS A 174 -10.52 20.10 -5.83
C LYS A 174 -9.25 20.50 -6.60
N PRO A 175 -9.20 21.64 -7.35
CA PRO A 175 -7.98 22.06 -8.02
C PRO A 175 -6.79 22.28 -7.07
N LEU A 176 -7.02 22.83 -5.89
CA LEU A 176 -5.97 23.01 -4.89
C LEU A 176 -5.40 21.67 -4.41
N VAL A 177 -6.25 20.68 -4.17
CA VAL A 177 -5.80 19.33 -3.80
C VAL A 177 -4.94 18.72 -4.91
N ILE A 178 -5.36 18.85 -6.17
CA ILE A 178 -4.57 18.36 -7.31
C ILE A 178 -3.22 19.08 -7.38
N GLU A 179 -3.19 20.41 -7.26
CA GLU A 179 -1.97 21.20 -7.27
C GLU A 179 -0.99 20.75 -6.18
N ILE A 180 -1.47 20.59 -4.95
CA ILE A 180 -0.64 20.14 -3.82
C ILE A 180 -0.14 18.72 -4.03
N SER A 181 -0.95 17.85 -4.63
CA SER A 181 -0.53 16.48 -4.98
C SER A 181 0.57 16.47 -6.03
N MET A 182 0.47 17.31 -7.06
CA MET A 182 1.51 17.52 -8.07
C MET A 182 2.82 18.04 -7.43
N GLN A 183 2.73 19.01 -6.52
CA GLN A 183 3.87 19.52 -5.77
C GLN A 183 4.50 18.47 -4.82
N ASN A 184 3.74 17.43 -4.47
CA ASN A 184 4.23 16.32 -3.65
C ASN A 184 4.88 15.18 -4.47
N LEU A 185 4.69 15.16 -5.78
CA LEU A 185 5.23 14.12 -6.66
C LEU A 185 6.75 13.94 -6.55
N PRO A 186 7.60 15.00 -6.48
CA PRO A 186 9.04 14.84 -6.30
C PRO A 186 9.39 13.98 -5.08
N ASN A 187 8.70 14.15 -3.95
CA ASN A 187 8.94 13.34 -2.75
C ASN A 187 8.62 11.84 -2.98
N LYS A 188 7.54 11.55 -3.72
CA LYS A 188 7.21 10.17 -4.13
C LYS A 188 8.27 9.62 -5.08
N MET A 189 8.77 10.43 -6.02
CA MET A 189 9.80 10.03 -6.97
C MET A 189 11.19 9.86 -6.33
N ASP A 190 11.50 10.56 -5.26
CA ASP A 190 12.73 10.36 -4.50
C ASP A 190 12.69 9.03 -3.73
N SER A 191 11.55 8.69 -3.14
CA SER A 191 11.32 7.35 -2.56
C SER A 191 11.45 6.25 -3.64
N PHE A 192 10.89 6.49 -4.84
CA PHE A 192 11.06 5.60 -5.99
C PHE A 192 12.53 5.33 -6.31
N LYS A 193 13.37 6.36 -6.39
CA LYS A 193 14.81 6.22 -6.69
C LYS A 193 15.59 5.51 -5.58
N THR A 194 15.18 5.71 -4.33
CA THR A 194 15.88 5.14 -3.16
C THR A 194 15.54 3.66 -2.97
N ASP A 195 14.28 3.28 -3.24
CA ASP A 195 13.76 1.94 -2.98
C ASP A 195 13.98 0.96 -4.15
N THR A 196 14.39 1.47 -5.32
CA THR A 196 14.46 0.69 -6.55
C THR A 196 15.85 0.77 -7.22
N ASP A 197 16.84 0.10 -6.70
CA ASP A 197 18.19 0.01 -7.29
C ASP A 197 18.19 -0.14 -8.85
N LYS A 198 18.72 -1.24 -9.38
CA LYS A 198 18.76 -1.51 -10.82
C LYS A 198 17.39 -1.74 -11.49
N GLU A 199 16.36 -2.10 -10.70
CA GLU A 199 15.00 -2.29 -11.19
C GLU A 199 14.28 -0.95 -11.44
N GLY A 200 14.80 0.16 -10.88
CA GLY A 200 14.20 1.49 -11.01
C GLY A 200 14.14 2.01 -12.45
N GLU A 201 15.10 1.67 -13.28
CA GLU A 201 15.08 2.06 -14.71
C GLU A 201 13.91 1.38 -15.44
N ILE A 202 13.69 0.09 -15.18
CA ILE A 202 12.61 -0.69 -15.80
C ILE A 202 11.25 -0.16 -15.35
N LEU A 203 11.09 0.09 -14.06
CA LEU A 203 9.86 0.68 -13.50
C LEU A 203 9.60 2.09 -14.05
N GLY A 204 10.65 2.90 -14.22
CA GLY A 204 10.57 4.21 -14.86
C GLY A 204 10.06 4.13 -16.29
N HIS A 205 10.50 3.14 -17.06
CA HIS A 205 10.00 2.91 -18.42
C HIS A 205 8.51 2.55 -18.43
N TYR A 206 8.07 1.65 -17.54
CA TYR A 206 6.64 1.30 -17.42
C TYR A 206 5.79 2.49 -16.98
N LEU A 207 6.23 3.26 -16.00
CA LEU A 207 5.54 4.46 -15.56
C LEU A 207 5.39 5.49 -16.69
N ASN A 208 6.47 5.76 -17.43
CA ASN A 208 6.47 6.68 -18.57
C ASN A 208 5.54 6.17 -19.69
N TYR A 209 5.56 4.88 -19.97
CA TYR A 209 4.65 4.27 -20.94
C TYR A 209 3.18 4.47 -20.53
N ILE A 210 2.83 4.12 -19.29
CA ILE A 210 1.47 4.30 -18.75
C ILE A 210 1.06 5.78 -18.81
N LYS A 211 1.92 6.69 -18.40
CA LYS A 211 1.67 8.13 -18.44
C LYS A 211 1.38 8.59 -19.88
N ASN A 212 2.22 8.25 -20.83
CA ASN A 212 2.06 8.66 -22.21
C ASN A 212 0.77 8.07 -22.83
N GLU A 213 0.53 6.77 -22.68
CA GLU A 213 -0.64 6.11 -23.27
C GLU A 213 -1.96 6.57 -22.63
N ILE A 214 -2.02 6.68 -21.32
CA ILE A 214 -3.28 6.90 -20.62
C ILE A 214 -3.54 8.39 -20.41
N ILE A 215 -2.57 9.13 -19.87
CA ILE A 215 -2.78 10.56 -19.58
C ILE A 215 -2.71 11.39 -20.86
N GLU A 216 -1.64 11.21 -21.66
CA GLU A 216 -1.38 12.11 -22.80
C GLU A 216 -2.22 11.74 -24.03
N LEU A 217 -2.29 10.46 -24.40
CA LEU A 217 -3.02 10.04 -25.61
C LEU A 217 -4.50 9.80 -25.35
N LYS A 218 -4.85 8.99 -24.32
CA LYS A 218 -6.25 8.67 -24.02
C LYS A 218 -6.95 9.73 -23.19
N ARG A 219 -6.23 10.69 -22.68
CA ARG A 219 -6.77 11.76 -21.82
C ARG A 219 -7.62 11.23 -20.67
N SER A 220 -7.14 10.20 -19.99
CA SER A 220 -7.81 9.55 -18.87
C SER A 220 -6.84 9.34 -17.69
N ASN A 221 -7.40 9.14 -16.50
CA ASN A 221 -6.65 8.76 -15.31
C ASN A 221 -6.80 7.29 -14.96
N ALA A 222 -7.51 6.50 -15.78
CA ALA A 222 -7.83 5.12 -15.47
C ALA A 222 -7.57 4.19 -16.65
N PHE A 223 -7.22 2.93 -16.33
CA PHE A 223 -7.06 1.87 -17.33
C PHE A 223 -7.36 0.50 -16.73
N LEU A 224 -7.70 -0.44 -17.61
CA LEU A 224 -7.98 -1.82 -17.26
C LEU A 224 -6.83 -2.72 -17.69
N VAL A 225 -6.51 -3.72 -16.85
CA VAL A 225 -5.54 -4.76 -17.15
C VAL A 225 -6.22 -6.11 -16.99
N SER A 226 -6.23 -6.93 -18.03
CA SER A 226 -6.80 -8.28 -17.99
C SER A 226 -6.04 -9.16 -17.00
N ASN A 227 -6.77 -9.75 -16.05
CA ASN A 227 -6.19 -10.58 -15.00
C ASN A 227 -5.57 -11.88 -15.57
N SER A 228 -6.17 -12.43 -16.64
CA SER A 228 -5.64 -13.62 -17.32
C SER A 228 -4.36 -13.31 -18.10
N ASP A 229 -4.33 -12.16 -18.78
CA ASP A 229 -3.20 -11.79 -19.62
C ASP A 229 -1.98 -11.37 -18.76
N ILE A 230 -2.23 -10.62 -17.68
CA ILE A 230 -1.15 -10.19 -16.77
C ILE A 230 -0.52 -11.38 -16.02
N ALA A 231 -1.29 -12.43 -15.75
CA ALA A 231 -0.77 -13.64 -15.10
C ALA A 231 0.32 -14.35 -15.93
N GLN A 232 0.28 -14.19 -17.26
CA GLN A 232 1.27 -14.75 -18.19
C GLN A 232 2.52 -13.87 -18.32
N HIS A 233 2.45 -12.59 -17.91
CA HIS A 233 3.53 -11.60 -18.05
C HIS A 233 4.09 -11.20 -16.67
N THR A 234 4.89 -12.09 -16.08
CA THR A 234 5.40 -11.94 -14.70
C THR A 234 6.10 -10.60 -14.45
N GLN A 235 6.91 -10.11 -15.40
CA GLN A 235 7.64 -8.84 -15.25
C GLN A 235 6.68 -7.65 -15.19
N ILE A 236 5.67 -7.60 -16.07
CA ILE A 236 4.68 -6.50 -16.10
C ILE A 236 3.83 -6.56 -14.83
N ASN A 237 3.42 -7.76 -14.41
CA ASN A 237 2.67 -7.97 -13.18
C ASN A 237 3.45 -7.45 -11.95
N GLN A 238 4.74 -7.78 -11.88
CA GLN A 238 5.60 -7.30 -10.80
C GLN A 238 5.74 -5.77 -10.86
N ALA A 239 5.99 -5.19 -12.03
CA ALA A 239 6.11 -3.75 -12.20
C ALA A 239 4.83 -2.99 -11.78
N LEU A 240 3.63 -3.49 -12.16
CA LEU A 240 2.37 -2.88 -11.73
C LEU A 240 2.21 -2.93 -10.20
N LYS A 241 2.53 -4.06 -9.56
CA LYS A 241 2.48 -4.19 -8.10
C LYS A 241 3.44 -3.20 -7.42
N GLU A 242 4.65 -3.07 -7.93
CA GLU A 242 5.62 -2.14 -7.38
C GLU A 242 5.21 -0.67 -7.57
N LEU A 243 4.62 -0.32 -8.72
CA LEU A 243 4.07 1.02 -8.94
C LEU A 243 2.89 1.32 -7.99
N VAL A 244 2.12 0.29 -7.59
CA VAL A 244 1.08 0.42 -6.56
C VAL A 244 1.72 0.61 -5.17
N ASP A 245 2.73 -0.18 -4.82
CA ASP A 245 3.45 -0.06 -3.54
C ASP A 245 4.12 1.33 -3.40
N LEU A 246 4.62 1.88 -4.51
CA LEU A 246 5.19 3.23 -4.60
C LEU A 246 4.13 4.33 -4.69
N ARG A 247 2.85 3.96 -4.71
CA ARG A 247 1.71 4.89 -4.72
C ARG A 247 1.67 5.81 -5.95
N LEU A 248 2.21 5.33 -7.06
CA LEU A 248 2.12 5.97 -8.38
C LEU A 248 0.93 5.44 -9.19
N LEU A 249 0.45 4.26 -8.83
CA LEU A 249 -0.81 3.66 -9.27
C LEU A 249 -1.65 3.26 -8.05
N HIS A 250 -2.96 3.22 -8.22
CA HIS A 250 -3.90 2.76 -7.20
C HIS A 250 -4.88 1.75 -7.82
N ILE A 251 -5.18 0.67 -7.10
CA ILE A 251 -6.21 -0.28 -7.52
C ILE A 251 -7.56 0.26 -7.05
N SER A 252 -8.46 0.54 -7.99
CA SER A 252 -9.83 0.95 -7.67
C SER A 252 -10.79 -0.24 -7.62
N ASN A 253 -10.51 -1.30 -8.37
CA ASN A 253 -11.24 -2.57 -8.32
C ASN A 253 -10.38 -3.69 -8.90
N ALA A 254 -10.26 -4.80 -8.19
CA ALA A 254 -9.40 -5.92 -8.59
C ALA A 254 -10.09 -6.95 -9.50
N ASN A 255 -11.42 -6.88 -9.70
CA ASN A 255 -12.16 -7.93 -10.40
C ASN A 255 -13.43 -7.46 -11.09
N ILE A 256 -13.32 -6.56 -12.08
CA ILE A 256 -14.45 -6.05 -12.86
C ILE A 256 -14.53 -6.68 -14.26
N SER A 257 -15.66 -6.49 -14.92
CA SER A 257 -15.85 -6.79 -16.35
C SER A 257 -15.64 -5.55 -17.20
N SER A 258 -15.10 -5.71 -18.40
CA SER A 258 -15.07 -4.61 -19.39
C SER A 258 -16.46 -4.25 -19.91
N ALA A 259 -16.58 -3.08 -20.50
CA ALA A 259 -17.78 -2.67 -21.22
C ALA A 259 -17.42 -2.34 -22.69
N PRO A 260 -17.93 -3.09 -23.70
CA PRO A 260 -18.78 -4.28 -23.60
C PRO A 260 -18.03 -5.48 -22.98
N SER A 261 -18.78 -6.41 -22.36
CA SER A 261 -18.15 -7.61 -21.74
C SER A 261 -17.59 -8.54 -22.81
N ASP A 262 -16.32 -8.91 -22.62
CA ASP A 262 -15.60 -9.90 -23.45
C ASP A 262 -15.40 -11.25 -22.72
N GLY A 263 -16.04 -11.42 -21.56
CA GLY A 263 -15.92 -12.62 -20.71
C GLY A 263 -14.67 -12.66 -19.84
N LYS A 264 -13.75 -11.70 -19.95
CA LYS A 264 -12.56 -11.61 -19.12
C LYS A 264 -12.83 -10.80 -17.83
N ARG A 265 -11.94 -10.96 -16.86
CA ARG A 265 -11.90 -10.16 -15.64
C ARG A 265 -10.68 -9.24 -15.67
N TYR A 266 -10.86 -8.06 -15.15
CA TYR A 266 -9.89 -6.98 -15.20
C TYR A 266 -9.64 -6.41 -13.81
N SER A 267 -8.40 -5.98 -13.59
CA SER A 267 -8.06 -5.05 -12.52
C SER A 267 -8.10 -3.62 -13.07
N ALA A 268 -8.79 -2.75 -12.36
CA ALA A 268 -8.92 -1.34 -12.69
C ALA A 268 -7.89 -0.54 -11.89
N TYR A 269 -7.06 0.20 -12.61
CA TYR A 269 -6.02 1.05 -12.05
C TYR A 269 -6.36 2.51 -12.24
N LEU A 270 -6.08 3.32 -11.21
CA LEU A 270 -6.06 4.78 -11.29
C LEU A 270 -4.62 5.26 -11.22
N ILE A 271 -4.31 6.24 -12.03
CA ILE A 271 -3.02 6.92 -11.99
C ILE A 271 -3.04 7.96 -10.87
N ASP A 272 -1.96 8.03 -10.09
CA ASP A 272 -1.84 8.99 -8.99
C ASP A 272 -2.10 10.43 -9.46
N ILE A 273 -2.86 11.18 -8.66
CA ILE A 273 -3.25 12.56 -8.98
C ILE A 273 -2.03 13.47 -9.18
N GLY A 274 -0.93 13.18 -8.49
CA GLY A 274 0.32 13.92 -8.66
C GLY A 274 0.91 13.85 -10.08
N LEU A 275 0.55 12.84 -10.87
CA LEU A 275 1.00 12.65 -12.25
C LEU A 275 0.13 13.38 -13.29
N TYR A 276 -0.96 14.07 -12.88
CA TYR A 276 -1.83 14.78 -13.81
C TYR A 276 -1.09 15.93 -14.50
N PRO A 277 -1.47 16.30 -15.74
CA PRO A 277 -0.77 17.31 -16.51
C PRO A 277 -0.90 18.73 -15.93
N ASN A 278 -2.02 19.00 -15.25
CA ASN A 278 -2.29 20.26 -14.56
C ASN A 278 -3.45 20.11 -13.56
N ALA A 279 -3.66 21.12 -12.72
CA ALA A 279 -4.70 21.12 -11.68
C ALA A 279 -6.14 21.16 -12.24
N ARG A 280 -6.32 21.55 -13.51
CA ARG A 280 -7.60 21.62 -14.21
C ARG A 280 -7.43 21.04 -15.62
N PRO A 281 -7.24 19.70 -15.74
CA PRO A 281 -7.00 19.10 -17.05
C PRO A 281 -8.25 19.26 -17.94
N ARG A 282 -8.06 19.89 -19.12
CA ARG A 282 -9.11 20.04 -20.13
C ARG A 282 -9.15 18.79 -21.00
N ASP A 283 -10.35 18.47 -21.49
CA ASP A 283 -10.59 17.29 -22.35
C ASP A 283 -10.03 15.99 -21.73
N PHE A 284 -10.21 15.84 -20.42
CA PHE A 284 -9.67 14.77 -19.62
C PHE A 284 -10.81 13.99 -18.97
N ARG A 285 -10.97 12.73 -19.35
CA ARG A 285 -11.94 11.82 -18.75
C ARG A 285 -11.43 11.39 -17.38
N GLN A 286 -11.93 12.04 -16.35
CA GLN A 286 -11.62 11.69 -14.98
C GLN A 286 -12.61 10.63 -14.49
N VAL A 287 -12.09 9.44 -14.21
CA VAL A 287 -12.86 8.36 -13.57
C VAL A 287 -12.67 8.51 -12.06
N GLU A 288 -13.77 8.53 -11.34
CA GLU A 288 -13.81 8.58 -9.88
C GLU A 288 -14.38 7.26 -9.34
N PRO A 289 -13.70 6.56 -8.42
CA PRO A 289 -14.25 5.34 -7.82
C PRO A 289 -15.61 5.60 -7.16
N GLY A 290 -16.55 4.67 -7.35
CA GLY A 290 -17.90 4.76 -6.77
C GLY A 290 -18.84 5.74 -7.46
N GLU A 291 -18.45 6.41 -8.55
CA GLU A 291 -19.41 7.14 -9.39
C GLU A 291 -20.39 6.17 -10.05
N LYS A 292 -21.66 6.54 -10.02
CA LYS A 292 -22.73 5.78 -10.65
C LYS A 292 -23.19 6.51 -11.91
N ASP A 293 -23.45 5.75 -12.97
CA ASP A 293 -24.08 6.28 -14.18
C ASP A 293 -25.52 6.74 -13.91
N THR A 294 -26.16 7.31 -14.93
CA THR A 294 -27.57 7.79 -14.86
C THR A 294 -28.57 6.67 -14.55
N GLU A 295 -28.17 5.40 -14.66
CA GLU A 295 -28.99 4.23 -14.35
C GLU A 295 -28.65 3.65 -12.94
N GLY A 296 -27.79 4.31 -12.16
CA GLY A 296 -27.40 3.91 -10.81
C GLY A 296 -26.39 2.75 -10.76
N ARG A 297 -25.77 2.41 -11.90
CA ARG A 297 -24.68 1.43 -11.98
C ARG A 297 -23.36 2.14 -11.74
N GLU A 298 -22.43 1.47 -11.06
CA GLU A 298 -21.06 1.99 -10.98
C GLU A 298 -20.52 2.23 -12.39
N ASP A 299 -19.96 3.43 -12.61
CA ASP A 299 -19.46 3.82 -13.93
C ASP A 299 -18.44 2.77 -14.37
N LYS A 300 -18.77 2.03 -15.42
CA LYS A 300 -17.93 0.98 -15.94
C LYS A 300 -16.76 1.64 -16.65
N MET A 301 -15.60 1.49 -16.09
CA MET A 301 -14.32 1.90 -16.72
C MET A 301 -14.16 1.31 -18.10
#